data_267967ac71472e7aa85b5676f283d1ef
#
_entry.id   267967ac71472e7aa85b5676f283d1ef
#
_cell.length_a   1.000
_cell.length_b   1.000
_cell.length_c   1.000
_cell.angle_alpha   90.00
_cell.angle_beta   90.00
_cell.angle_gamma   90.00
#
_symmetry.space_group_name_H-M   'P 1'
#
loop_
_entity.id
_entity.type
_entity.pdbx_description
1 polymer ?
#
loop_
_entity_poly.entity_id
_entity_poly.type
_entity_poly.pdbx_seq_one_letter_code
_entity_poly.pdbx_strand_id
1 'polypeptide(L)' 'MTVQQDMQKAVAAAQSALGTYATFSESTQDQSAKQMFKEMTGDMNKHVAMLNSRIGYLTENNDLNQKTQG' A
#
# COMPACT_ATOMS: atom_id res chain seq x y z
N MET A 1 16.44 5.73 9.63
CA MET A 1 15.26 4.99 9.17
C MET A 1 15.71 3.81 8.34
N THR A 2 15.00 2.70 8.46
CA THR A 2 15.30 1.51 7.70
C THR A 2 14.39 1.43 6.48
N VAL A 3 14.78 0.59 5.51
CA VAL A 3 13.96 0.34 4.33
C VAL A 3 12.61 -0.24 4.75
N GLN A 4 12.59 -1.11 5.75
CA GLN A 4 11.36 -1.70 6.24
C GLN A 4 10.42 -0.65 6.83
N GLN A 5 10.97 0.29 7.60
CA GLN A 5 10.17 1.39 8.15
C GLN A 5 9.62 2.28 7.04
N ASP A 6 10.43 2.57 6.03
CA ASP A 6 9.98 3.36 4.89
C ASP A 6 8.86 2.66 4.14
N MET A 7 8.97 1.35 3.97
CA MET A 7 7.93 0.55 3.32
C MET A 7 6.63 0.57 4.13
N GLN A 8 6.73 0.47 5.45
CA GLN A 8 5.55 0.51 6.32
C GLN A 8 4.85 1.86 6.23
N LYS A 9 5.61 2.95 6.16
CA LYS A 9 5.04 4.28 5.97
C LYS A 9 4.38 4.41 4.60
N ALA A 10 4.98 3.82 3.57
CA ALA A 10 4.40 3.82 2.25
C ALA A 10 3.07 3.06 2.20
N VAL A 11 2.99 1.94 2.90
CA VAL A 11 1.72 1.18 2.99
C VAL A 11 0.66 2.04 3.65
N ALA A 12 0.99 2.70 4.75
CA ALA A 12 0.02 3.55 5.46
C ALA A 12 -0.48 4.67 4.54
N ALA A 13 0.42 5.30 3.79
CA ALA A 13 0.05 6.36 2.85
C ALA A 13 -0.84 5.82 1.72
N ALA A 14 -0.50 4.65 1.19
CA ALA A 14 -1.27 4.03 0.12
C ALA A 14 -2.66 3.65 0.60
N GLN A 15 -2.77 3.10 1.82
CA GLN A 15 -4.07 2.74 2.40
C GLN A 15 -4.93 3.97 2.65
N SER A 16 -4.32 5.07 3.07
CA SER A 16 -5.03 6.33 3.26
C SER A 16 -5.57 6.84 1.92
N ALA A 17 -4.75 6.82 0.89
CA ALA A 17 -5.17 7.24 -0.45
C ALA A 17 -6.28 6.33 -0.99
N LEU A 18 -6.16 5.03 -0.76
CA LEU A 18 -7.17 4.07 -1.18
C LEU A 18 -8.53 4.39 -0.57
N GLY A 19 -8.56 4.66 0.73
CA GLY A 19 -9.79 5.02 1.42
C GLY A 19 -10.40 6.30 0.88
N THR A 20 -9.55 7.30 0.60
CA THR A 20 -10.00 8.57 0.04
C THR A 20 -10.60 8.39 -1.36
N TYR A 21 -9.91 7.64 -2.22
CA TYR A 21 -10.39 7.39 -3.59
C TYR A 21 -11.67 6.56 -3.58
N ALA A 22 -11.75 5.57 -2.70
CA ALA A 22 -12.97 4.75 -2.57
C ALA A 22 -14.16 5.62 -2.17
N THR A 23 -13.95 6.54 -1.22
CA THR A 23 -15.00 7.47 -0.80
C THR A 23 -15.44 8.34 -1.96
N PHE A 24 -14.48 8.90 -2.71
CA PHE A 24 -14.81 9.76 -3.85
C PHE A 24 -15.51 8.98 -4.97
N SER A 25 -15.15 7.70 -5.15
CA SER A 25 -15.83 6.89 -6.17
C SER A 25 -17.31 6.70 -5.85
N GLU A 26 -17.67 6.76 -4.59
CA GLU A 26 -19.07 6.65 -4.18
C GLU A 26 -19.78 7.99 -4.19
N SER A 27 -19.12 9.07 -3.75
CA SER A 27 -19.77 10.36 -3.54
C SER A 27 -19.77 11.24 -4.78
N THR A 28 -18.86 11.02 -5.72
CA THR A 28 -18.77 11.84 -6.93
C THR A 28 -19.94 11.52 -7.86
N GLN A 29 -20.59 12.55 -8.38
CA GLN A 29 -21.77 12.35 -9.24
C GLN A 29 -21.41 12.28 -10.72
N ASP A 30 -20.27 12.81 -11.11
CA ASP A 30 -19.83 12.71 -12.50
C ASP A 30 -19.33 11.29 -12.81
N GLN A 31 -19.94 10.67 -13.83
CA GLN A 31 -19.65 9.26 -14.12
C GLN A 31 -18.21 9.03 -14.54
N SER A 32 -17.64 9.94 -15.32
CA SER A 32 -16.24 9.80 -15.74
C SER A 32 -15.30 9.89 -14.55
N ALA A 33 -15.52 10.84 -13.65
CA ALA A 33 -14.70 10.98 -12.46
C ALA A 33 -14.90 9.80 -11.53
N LYS A 34 -16.13 9.32 -11.38
CA LYS A 34 -16.43 8.14 -10.57
C LYS A 34 -15.64 6.93 -11.05
N GLN A 35 -15.64 6.70 -12.36
CA GLN A 35 -14.90 5.59 -12.95
C GLN A 35 -13.40 5.75 -12.73
N MET A 36 -12.90 6.97 -12.88
CA MET A 36 -11.49 7.27 -12.63
C MET A 36 -11.10 6.92 -11.20
N PHE A 37 -11.92 7.33 -10.21
CA PHE A 37 -11.62 7.02 -8.81
C PHE A 37 -11.67 5.53 -8.54
N LYS A 38 -12.57 4.79 -9.18
CA LYS A 38 -12.60 3.33 -9.06
C LYS A 38 -11.32 2.69 -9.57
N GLU A 39 -10.82 3.16 -10.70
CA GLU A 39 -9.56 2.66 -11.26
C GLU A 39 -8.39 2.99 -10.34
N MET A 40 -8.35 4.21 -9.80
CA MET A 40 -7.30 4.61 -8.89
C MET A 40 -7.34 3.79 -7.60
N THR A 41 -8.53 3.47 -7.10
CA THR A 41 -8.68 2.60 -5.93
C THR A 41 -8.10 1.22 -6.23
N GLY A 42 -8.39 0.67 -7.41
CA GLY A 42 -7.82 -0.61 -7.82
C GLY A 42 -6.31 -0.58 -7.91
N ASP A 43 -5.76 0.52 -8.44
CA ASP A 43 -4.31 0.69 -8.53
C ASP A 43 -3.68 0.77 -7.15
N MET A 44 -4.31 1.49 -6.21
CA MET A 44 -3.81 1.55 -4.84
C MET A 44 -3.85 0.20 -4.16
N ASN A 45 -4.87 -0.62 -4.43
CA ASN A 45 -4.91 -1.99 -3.90
C ASN A 45 -3.71 -2.80 -4.38
N LYS A 46 -3.34 -2.65 -5.66
CA LYS A 46 -2.16 -3.32 -6.20
C LYS A 46 -0.89 -2.83 -5.53
N HIS A 47 -0.78 -1.51 -5.30
CA HIS A 47 0.38 -0.93 -4.63
C HIS A 47 0.51 -1.45 -3.21
N VAL A 48 -0.61 -1.51 -2.47
CA VAL A 48 -0.61 -2.03 -1.09
C VAL A 48 -0.16 -3.48 -1.08
N ALA A 49 -0.69 -4.30 -1.99
CA ALA A 49 -0.31 -5.72 -2.08
C ALA A 49 1.17 -5.88 -2.36
N MET A 50 1.69 -5.09 -3.29
CA MET A 50 3.11 -5.12 -3.65
C MET A 50 3.99 -4.73 -2.47
N LEU A 51 3.61 -3.66 -1.77
CA LEU A 51 4.38 -3.19 -0.61
C LEU A 51 4.35 -4.21 0.51
N ASN A 52 3.19 -4.79 0.80
CA ASN A 52 3.07 -5.80 1.85
C ASN A 52 3.89 -7.04 1.52
N SER A 53 3.91 -7.45 0.27
CA SER A 53 4.72 -8.58 -0.18
C SER A 53 6.21 -8.31 0.06
N ARG A 54 6.65 -7.09 -0.25
CA ARG A 54 8.05 -6.71 -0.05
C ARG A 54 8.40 -6.63 1.44
N ILE A 55 7.48 -6.10 2.23
CA ILE A 55 7.68 -6.03 3.69
C ILE A 55 7.84 -7.43 4.27
N GLY A 56 7.00 -8.37 3.83
CA GLY A 56 7.10 -9.76 4.28
C GLY A 56 8.45 -10.35 3.95
N TYR A 57 8.92 -10.14 2.73
CA TYR A 57 10.24 -10.62 2.31
C TYR A 57 11.35 -10.03 3.19
N LEU A 58 11.32 -8.72 3.42
CA LEU A 58 12.34 -8.05 4.22
C LEU A 58 12.31 -8.52 5.67
N THR A 59 11.12 -8.75 6.21
CA THR A 59 10.98 -9.23 7.58
C THR A 59 11.59 -10.61 7.73
N GLU A 60 11.31 -11.52 6.80
CA GLU A 60 11.87 -12.86 6.82
C GLU A 60 13.39 -12.82 6.74
N ASN A 61 13.92 -12.02 5.83
CA ASN A 61 15.35 -11.91 5.65
C ASN A 61 16.04 -11.30 6.87
N ASN A 62 15.40 -10.30 7.49
CA ASN A 62 15.94 -9.70 8.70
C ASN A 62 15.99 -10.71 9.84
N ASP A 63 14.93 -11.51 9.99
CA ASP A 63 14.89 -12.55 11.01
C ASP A 63 16.00 -13.57 10.80
N LEU A 64 16.21 -14.00 9.55
CA LEU A 64 17.28 -14.94 9.23
C LEU A 64 18.64 -14.32 9.51
N ASN A 65 18.84 -13.07 9.15
CA ASN A 65 20.09 -12.38 9.38
C ASN A 65 20.37 -12.24 10.87
N GLN A 66 19.35 -11.92 11.66
CA GLN A 66 19.49 -11.80 13.10
C GLN A 66 19.90 -13.13 13.73
N LYS A 67 19.28 -14.22 13.28
CA LYS A 67 19.64 -15.55 13.77
C LYS A 67 21.07 -15.91 13.43
N THR A 68 21.52 -15.53 12.23
CA THR A 68 22.87 -15.79 11.79
C THR A 68 23.89 -14.99 12.61
N GLN A 69 23.56 -13.79 12.96
CA GLN A 69 24.45 -12.89 13.67
C GLN A 69 24.39 -13.09 15.18
N GLY A 70 23.29 -13.57 15.66
CA GLY A 70 23.09 -13.77 17.09
C GLY A 70 23.59 -15.10 17.53
#